data_30631270e825c9dddd4562ac82cebc01
#
_entry.id   30631270e825c9dddd4562ac82cebc01
#
_cell.length_a   1.000
_cell.length_b   1.000
_cell.length_c   1.000
_cell.angle_alpha   90.00
_cell.angle_beta   90.00
_cell.angle_gamma   90.00
#
_symmetry.space_group_name_H-M   'P 1'
#
loop_
_entity.id
_entity.type
_entity.pdbx_description
1 polymer ?
#
loop_
_entity_poly.entity_id
_entity_poly.type
_entity_poly.pdbx_seq_one_letter_code
_entity_poly.pdbx_strand_id
1 'polypeptide(L)'
;MIRLAYLDYRATLRERKTWLAAAMLAYAVLAVPLLLENPPEHVREAIADWFGDADPFAVFMFVWIDLVMNKTVALLPVILGGGVLLRERDTGVLALLAAKPISMPRYFVLRTLSVCAVMLTLYAATQLVGAWWFVGRVTGFRPGTFLAAMSLHAFAAVFATAFAATISVAVGRRGVGALVSLMLLGLMVGLSLVGFYQPAWYTFTLANPLTLGALAMGHLEQLGPGVLAPPMLGLLGISALTIAVGAWFAQRVEA
;
A
#
# COMPACT_ATOMS: atom_id res chain seq x y z
N MET A 1 -17.99 5.94 18.88
CA MET A 1 -16.82 5.38 18.18
C MET A 1 -16.90 5.62 16.67
N ILE A 2 -17.92 5.16 15.94
CA ILE A 2 -18.05 5.33 14.47
C ILE A 2 -18.00 6.81 14.04
N ARG A 3 -18.72 7.70 14.74
CA ARG A 3 -18.69 9.13 14.45
C ARG A 3 -17.30 9.76 14.60
N LEU A 4 -16.53 9.32 15.61
CA LEU A 4 -15.16 9.79 15.81
C LEU A 4 -14.23 9.29 14.69
N ALA A 5 -14.32 8.02 14.30
CA ALA A 5 -13.56 7.46 13.18
C ALA A 5 -13.87 8.20 11.86
N TYR A 6 -15.15 8.52 11.60
CA TYR A 6 -15.54 9.27 10.42
C TYR A 6 -14.99 10.69 10.40
N LEU A 7 -15.04 11.40 11.55
CA LEU A 7 -14.47 12.74 11.65
C LEU A 7 -12.95 12.74 11.45
N ASP A 8 -12.27 11.76 12.01
CA ASP A 8 -10.83 11.57 11.87
C ASP A 8 -10.46 11.24 10.42
N TYR A 9 -11.20 10.34 9.77
CA TYR A 9 -11.04 10.05 8.34
C TYR A 9 -11.17 11.32 7.48
N ARG A 10 -12.21 12.13 7.70
CA ARG A 10 -12.40 13.40 6.98
C ARG A 10 -11.29 14.41 7.25
N ALA A 11 -10.80 14.48 8.48
CA ALA A 11 -9.68 15.34 8.85
C ALA A 11 -8.40 14.90 8.12
N THR A 12 -8.13 13.59 8.11
CA THR A 12 -6.95 13.02 7.43
C THR A 12 -7.01 13.22 5.92
N LEU A 13 -8.18 13.12 5.28
CA LEU A 13 -8.34 13.43 3.85
C LEU A 13 -7.97 14.87 3.49
N ARG A 14 -8.11 15.82 4.42
CA ARG A 14 -7.79 17.23 4.20
C ARG A 14 -6.34 17.59 4.51
N GLU A 15 -5.56 16.67 5.03
CA GLU A 15 -4.16 16.91 5.33
C GLU A 15 -3.31 17.07 4.05
N ARG A 16 -2.32 17.98 4.10
CA ARG A 16 -1.41 18.23 2.95
C ARG A 16 -0.69 16.96 2.48
N LYS A 17 -0.33 16.06 3.40
CA LYS A 17 0.32 14.78 3.05
C LYS A 17 -0.59 13.86 2.24
N THR A 18 -1.90 13.91 2.45
CA THR A 18 -2.88 13.13 1.68
C THR A 18 -2.98 13.65 0.25
N TRP A 19 -2.96 14.97 0.06
CA TRP A 19 -2.91 15.56 -1.27
C TRP A 19 -1.59 15.27 -2.00
N LEU A 20 -0.47 15.26 -1.28
CA LEU A 20 0.82 14.84 -1.86
C LEU A 20 0.74 13.38 -2.33
N ALA A 21 0.20 12.48 -1.50
CA ALA A 21 -0.01 11.08 -1.87
C ALA A 21 -0.92 10.94 -3.09
N ALA A 22 -2.02 11.70 -3.16
CA ALA A 22 -2.93 11.73 -4.30
C ALA A 22 -2.21 12.21 -5.58
N ALA A 23 -1.40 13.27 -5.48
CA ALA A 23 -0.63 13.78 -6.62
C ALA A 23 0.39 12.77 -7.14
N MET A 24 1.08 12.04 -6.25
CA MET A 24 2.02 10.98 -6.63
C MET A 24 1.30 9.84 -7.37
N LEU A 25 0.15 9.41 -6.88
CA LEU A 25 -0.66 8.37 -7.53
C LEU A 25 -1.20 8.86 -8.88
N ALA A 26 -1.69 10.10 -8.96
CA ALA A 26 -2.15 10.69 -10.21
C ALA A 26 -1.01 10.79 -11.25
N TYR A 27 0.18 11.20 -10.81
CA TYR A 27 1.36 11.21 -11.68
C TYR A 27 1.66 9.82 -12.24
N ALA A 28 1.62 8.77 -11.39
CA ALA A 28 1.85 7.40 -11.84
C ALA A 28 0.83 6.96 -12.92
N VAL A 29 -0.47 7.27 -12.72
CA VAL A 29 -1.53 6.96 -13.70
C VAL A 29 -1.27 7.63 -15.04
N LEU A 30 -0.79 8.87 -15.04
CA LEU A 30 -0.52 9.61 -16.27
C LEU A 30 0.79 9.18 -16.95
N ALA A 31 1.84 8.98 -16.16
CA ALA A 31 3.19 8.77 -16.70
C ALA A 31 3.40 7.38 -17.29
N VAL A 32 2.84 6.31 -16.65
CA VAL A 32 3.15 4.94 -17.07
C VAL A 32 2.64 4.60 -18.47
N PRO A 33 1.39 4.89 -18.87
CA PRO A 33 0.96 4.62 -20.23
C PRO A 33 1.76 5.40 -21.26
N LEU A 34 2.04 6.69 -20.98
CA LEU A 34 2.82 7.52 -21.89
C LEU A 34 4.24 6.99 -22.11
N LEU A 35 4.85 6.44 -21.05
CA LEU A 35 6.13 5.77 -21.14
C LEU A 35 6.06 4.49 -21.98
N LEU A 36 4.98 3.72 -21.87
CA LEU A 36 4.81 2.48 -22.60
C LEU A 36 4.34 2.68 -24.06
N GLU A 37 3.62 3.77 -24.35
CA GLU A 37 3.26 4.15 -25.71
C GLU A 37 4.51 4.51 -26.56
N ASN A 38 5.47 5.21 -25.96
CA ASN A 38 6.70 5.67 -26.61
C ASN A 38 7.92 5.41 -25.71
N PRO A 39 8.28 4.14 -25.49
CA PRO A 39 9.38 3.81 -24.60
C PRO A 39 10.72 4.30 -25.22
N PRO A 40 11.62 4.88 -24.41
CA PRO A 40 13.01 5.08 -24.83
C PRO A 40 13.63 3.78 -25.34
N GLU A 41 14.60 3.87 -26.26
CA GLU A 41 15.16 2.70 -26.93
C GLU A 41 15.66 1.63 -25.95
N HIS A 42 16.42 2.01 -24.94
CA HIS A 42 16.91 1.11 -23.90
C HIS A 42 15.79 0.43 -23.09
N VAL A 43 14.63 1.07 -22.91
CA VAL A 43 13.46 0.47 -22.24
C VAL A 43 12.78 -0.53 -23.17
N ARG A 44 12.70 -0.21 -24.47
CA ARG A 44 12.14 -1.13 -25.49
C ARG A 44 12.97 -2.39 -25.62
N GLU A 45 14.29 -2.26 -25.65
CA GLU A 45 15.22 -3.39 -25.68
C GLU A 45 15.06 -4.25 -24.41
N ALA A 46 15.04 -3.64 -23.22
CA ALA A 46 14.85 -4.36 -21.98
C ALA A 46 13.49 -5.09 -21.91
N ILE A 47 12.42 -4.49 -22.42
CA ILE A 47 11.10 -5.15 -22.51
C ILE A 47 11.19 -6.35 -23.47
N ALA A 48 11.80 -6.20 -24.63
CA ALA A 48 11.96 -7.28 -25.59
C ALA A 48 12.82 -8.43 -25.03
N ASP A 49 13.93 -8.11 -24.34
CA ASP A 49 14.81 -9.09 -23.73
C ASP A 49 14.15 -9.87 -22.58
N TRP A 50 13.33 -9.20 -21.76
CA TRP A 50 12.72 -9.81 -20.59
C TRP A 50 11.42 -10.53 -20.89
N PHE A 51 10.64 -10.04 -21.83
CA PHE A 51 9.27 -10.53 -22.07
C PHE A 51 9.10 -11.16 -23.45
N GLY A 52 10.01 -10.92 -24.41
CA GLY A 52 9.86 -11.45 -25.77
C GLY A 52 8.51 -11.08 -26.39
N ASP A 53 7.79 -12.10 -26.87
CA ASP A 53 6.45 -11.98 -27.46
C ASP A 53 5.30 -12.08 -26.42
N ALA A 54 5.54 -11.71 -25.16
CA ALA A 54 4.51 -11.76 -24.13
C ALA A 54 3.33 -10.83 -24.42
N ASP A 55 2.15 -11.20 -23.90
CA ASP A 55 0.94 -10.39 -23.99
C ASP A 55 1.21 -8.94 -23.49
N PRO A 56 0.96 -7.91 -24.32
CA PRO A 56 1.18 -6.51 -23.93
C PRO A 56 0.49 -6.13 -22.62
N PHE A 57 -0.67 -6.70 -22.33
CA PHE A 57 -1.36 -6.48 -21.06
C PHE A 57 -0.58 -7.08 -19.87
N ALA A 58 0.03 -8.26 -20.04
CA ALA A 58 0.85 -8.86 -18.98
C ALA A 58 2.11 -8.01 -18.70
N VAL A 59 2.76 -7.52 -19.75
CA VAL A 59 3.89 -6.57 -19.63
C VAL A 59 3.46 -5.31 -18.89
N PHE A 60 2.34 -4.71 -19.28
CA PHE A 60 1.78 -3.55 -18.60
C PHE A 60 1.53 -3.84 -17.11
N MET A 61 0.89 -4.97 -16.78
CA MET A 61 0.59 -5.36 -15.40
C MET A 61 1.86 -5.53 -14.57
N PHE A 62 2.91 -6.11 -15.15
CA PHE A 62 4.20 -6.22 -14.49
C PHE A 62 4.78 -4.83 -14.18
N VAL A 63 4.88 -3.96 -15.18
CA VAL A 63 5.37 -2.59 -15.00
C VAL A 63 4.54 -1.84 -13.95
N TRP A 64 3.21 -1.97 -14.03
CA TRP A 64 2.31 -1.28 -13.12
C TRP A 64 2.44 -1.77 -11.67
N ILE A 65 2.44 -3.08 -11.45
CA ILE A 65 2.50 -3.66 -10.10
C ILE A 65 3.92 -3.55 -9.54
N ASP A 66 4.93 -4.03 -10.27
CA ASP A 66 6.29 -4.10 -9.77
C ASP A 66 6.97 -2.74 -9.72
N LEU A 67 7.05 -2.05 -10.85
CA LEU A 67 7.85 -0.82 -10.92
C LEU A 67 7.14 0.38 -10.28
N VAL A 68 5.80 0.38 -10.19
CA VAL A 68 5.04 1.54 -9.73
C VAL A 68 4.35 1.26 -8.41
N MET A 69 3.42 0.30 -8.37
CA MET A 69 2.55 0.10 -7.19
C MET A 69 3.32 -0.46 -5.99
N ASN A 70 4.23 -1.40 -6.17
CA ASN A 70 5.05 -1.90 -5.07
C ASN A 70 5.91 -0.80 -4.43
N LYS A 71 6.47 0.11 -5.24
CA LYS A 71 7.26 1.25 -4.71
C LYS A 71 6.38 2.28 -4.03
N THR A 72 5.18 2.52 -4.56
CA THR A 72 4.21 3.40 -3.89
C THR A 72 3.72 2.81 -2.57
N VAL A 73 3.56 1.48 -2.47
CA VAL A 73 3.21 0.77 -1.22
C VAL A 73 4.35 0.80 -0.20
N ALA A 74 5.60 0.98 -0.60
CA ALA A 74 6.67 1.25 0.36
C ALA A 74 6.64 2.70 0.89
N LEU A 75 6.32 3.67 0.05
CA LEU A 75 6.46 5.09 0.36
C LEU A 75 5.19 5.73 0.94
N LEU A 76 4.03 5.56 0.30
CA LEU A 76 2.80 6.24 0.70
C LEU A 76 2.30 5.85 2.10
N PRO A 77 2.36 4.59 2.53
CA PRO A 77 2.06 4.20 3.90
C PRO A 77 2.90 4.92 4.94
N VAL A 78 4.17 5.16 4.66
CA VAL A 78 5.06 5.90 5.57
C VAL A 78 4.67 7.37 5.64
N ILE A 79 4.31 7.99 4.51
CA ILE A 79 3.83 9.38 4.46
C ILE A 79 2.50 9.52 5.24
N LEU A 80 1.57 8.60 5.06
CA LEU A 80 0.24 8.67 5.67
C LEU A 80 0.23 8.16 7.12
N GLY A 81 0.81 6.99 7.37
CA GLY A 81 0.77 6.26 8.64
C GLY A 81 1.95 6.58 9.56
N GLY A 82 3.08 7.01 9.01
CA GLY A 82 4.24 7.37 9.79
C GLY A 82 3.97 8.57 10.70
N GLY A 83 4.07 8.34 12.02
CA GLY A 83 3.82 9.37 13.02
C GLY A 83 2.38 9.41 13.56
N VAL A 84 1.56 8.40 13.28
CA VAL A 84 0.31 8.17 14.01
C VAL A 84 0.60 8.15 15.50
N LEU A 85 -0.19 8.86 16.30
CA LEU A 85 -0.03 9.08 17.75
C LEU A 85 1.14 10.00 18.13
N LEU A 86 2.30 9.88 17.48
CA LEU A 86 3.49 10.67 17.82
C LEU A 86 3.34 12.15 17.44
N ARG A 87 2.60 12.42 16.36
CA ARG A 87 2.31 13.80 15.96
C ARG A 87 1.46 14.50 17.01
N GLU A 88 0.43 13.83 17.52
CA GLU A 88 -0.45 14.36 18.56
C GLU A 88 0.32 14.58 19.88
N ARG A 89 1.29 13.73 20.18
CA ARG A 89 2.21 13.92 21.32
C ARG A 89 3.08 15.16 21.10
N ASP A 90 3.74 15.27 19.95
CA ASP A 90 4.67 16.36 19.66
C ASP A 90 3.97 17.73 19.60
N THR A 91 2.66 17.77 19.31
CA THR A 91 1.84 18.98 19.30
C THR A 91 1.10 19.26 20.61
N GLY A 92 1.29 18.41 21.63
CA GLY A 92 0.59 18.52 22.93
C GLY A 92 -0.89 18.12 22.91
N VAL A 93 -1.42 17.71 21.76
CA VAL A 93 -2.83 17.28 21.64
C VAL A 93 -3.08 16.02 22.44
N LEU A 94 -2.06 15.17 22.61
CA LEU A 94 -2.17 13.93 23.37
C LEU A 94 -2.54 14.18 24.84
N ALA A 95 -2.01 15.24 25.46
CA ALA A 95 -2.37 15.62 26.83
C ALA A 95 -3.85 16.00 26.95
N LEU A 96 -4.41 16.67 25.92
CA LEU A 96 -5.83 16.99 25.88
C LEU A 96 -6.71 15.75 25.67
N LEU A 97 -6.20 14.76 24.95
CA LEU A 97 -6.88 13.46 24.75
C LEU A 97 -6.84 12.61 26.03
N ALA A 98 -5.74 12.66 26.79
CA ALA A 98 -5.63 11.96 28.05
C ALA A 98 -6.65 12.42 29.11
N ALA A 99 -7.14 13.65 29.02
CA ALA A 99 -8.22 14.16 29.84
C ALA A 99 -9.62 13.58 29.47
N LYS A 100 -9.72 12.83 28.37
CA LYS A 100 -10.97 12.17 27.94
C LYS A 100 -10.94 10.69 28.27
N PRO A 101 -12.08 10.01 28.45
CA PRO A 101 -12.15 8.59 28.78
C PRO A 101 -11.82 7.68 27.56
N ILE A 102 -10.74 7.97 26.84
CA ILE A 102 -10.29 7.19 25.70
C ILE A 102 -8.87 6.66 26.01
N SER A 103 -8.73 5.34 26.06
CA SER A 103 -7.40 4.74 26.25
C SER A 103 -6.52 4.91 24.99
N MET A 104 -5.20 5.07 25.17
CA MET A 104 -4.23 5.24 24.09
C MET A 104 -4.28 4.08 23.07
N PRO A 105 -4.41 2.79 23.46
CA PRO A 105 -4.59 1.70 22.49
C PRO A 105 -5.82 1.87 21.61
N ARG A 106 -6.95 2.27 22.18
CA ARG A 106 -8.20 2.49 21.41
C ARG A 106 -8.05 3.67 20.47
N TYR A 107 -7.39 4.73 20.90
CA TYR A 107 -7.13 5.87 20.06
C TYR A 107 -6.19 5.53 18.90
N PHE A 108 -5.12 4.77 19.16
CA PHE A 108 -4.22 4.25 18.13
C PHE A 108 -4.95 3.43 17.08
N VAL A 109 -5.78 2.47 17.51
CA VAL A 109 -6.57 1.63 16.59
C VAL A 109 -7.48 2.50 15.70
N LEU A 110 -8.23 3.42 16.30
CA LEU A 110 -9.11 4.33 15.55
C LEU A 110 -8.34 5.14 14.52
N ARG A 111 -7.23 5.73 14.92
CA ARG A 111 -6.40 6.58 14.08
C ARG A 111 -5.80 5.78 12.94
N THR A 112 -5.27 4.58 13.22
CA THR A 112 -4.69 3.69 12.21
C THR A 112 -5.75 3.24 11.22
N LEU A 113 -6.94 2.84 11.66
CA LEU A 113 -8.05 2.47 10.78
C LEU A 113 -8.50 3.64 9.89
N SER A 114 -8.54 4.86 10.42
CA SER A 114 -8.86 6.06 9.63
C SER A 114 -7.83 6.30 8.53
N VAL A 115 -6.53 6.15 8.82
CA VAL A 115 -5.45 6.29 7.84
C VAL A 115 -5.50 5.17 6.80
N CYS A 116 -5.76 3.93 7.21
CA CYS A 116 -5.97 2.80 6.29
C CYS A 116 -7.16 3.05 5.35
N ALA A 117 -8.27 3.60 5.87
CA ALA A 117 -9.43 3.96 5.06
C ALA A 117 -9.10 5.07 4.05
N VAL A 118 -8.30 6.08 4.43
CA VAL A 118 -7.81 7.10 3.50
C VAL A 118 -6.95 6.48 2.41
N MET A 119 -6.02 5.58 2.79
CA MET A 119 -5.18 4.86 1.82
C MET A 119 -6.03 4.06 0.82
N LEU A 120 -7.02 3.30 1.31
CA LEU A 120 -7.96 2.57 0.44
C LEU A 120 -8.73 3.50 -0.50
N THR A 121 -9.20 4.65 0.00
CA THR A 121 -9.94 5.62 -0.82
C THR A 121 -9.07 6.17 -1.95
N LEU A 122 -7.85 6.62 -1.62
CA LEU A 122 -6.90 7.12 -2.61
C LEU A 122 -6.54 6.03 -3.63
N TYR A 123 -6.29 4.81 -3.14
CA TYR A 123 -5.94 3.67 -3.96
C TYR A 123 -7.08 3.31 -4.91
N ALA A 124 -8.30 3.14 -4.40
CA ALA A 124 -9.48 2.81 -5.20
C ALA A 124 -9.78 3.89 -6.24
N ALA A 125 -9.75 5.17 -5.85
CA ALA A 125 -9.95 6.28 -6.78
C ALA A 125 -8.92 6.26 -7.91
N THR A 126 -7.64 6.05 -7.56
CA THR A 126 -6.55 5.97 -8.54
C THR A 126 -6.73 4.79 -9.50
N GLN A 127 -7.09 3.61 -9.00
CA GLN A 127 -7.26 2.43 -9.85
C GLN A 127 -8.49 2.54 -10.76
N LEU A 128 -9.58 3.15 -10.28
CA LEU A 128 -10.76 3.40 -11.11
C LEU A 128 -10.48 4.41 -12.23
N VAL A 129 -9.82 5.53 -11.88
CA VAL A 129 -9.40 6.53 -12.88
C VAL A 129 -8.39 5.91 -13.85
N GLY A 130 -7.42 5.13 -13.32
CA GLY A 130 -6.45 4.40 -14.12
C GLY A 130 -7.11 3.41 -15.08
N ALA A 131 -8.04 2.59 -14.61
CA ALA A 131 -8.75 1.64 -15.46
C ALA A 131 -9.46 2.34 -16.63
N TRP A 132 -10.12 3.47 -16.37
CA TRP A 132 -10.74 4.28 -17.42
C TRP A 132 -9.70 4.85 -18.40
N TRP A 133 -8.59 5.38 -17.89
CA TRP A 133 -7.53 6.01 -18.68
C TRP A 133 -6.75 5.01 -19.56
N PHE A 134 -6.56 3.78 -19.06
CA PHE A 134 -5.75 2.75 -19.72
C PHE A 134 -6.49 2.06 -20.88
N VAL A 135 -7.83 2.03 -20.88
CA VAL A 135 -8.64 1.34 -21.92
C VAL A 135 -8.26 1.75 -23.35
N GLY A 136 -7.95 3.02 -23.58
CA GLY A 136 -7.62 3.48 -24.92
C GLY A 136 -6.12 3.56 -25.24
N ARG A 137 -5.24 3.18 -24.28
CA ARG A 137 -3.80 3.37 -24.35
C ARG A 137 -2.96 2.13 -24.24
N VAL A 138 -3.47 1.13 -23.53
CA VAL A 138 -2.77 -0.15 -23.33
C VAL A 138 -3.38 -1.19 -24.23
N THR A 139 -2.59 -1.74 -25.16
CA THR A 139 -3.03 -2.79 -26.08
C THR A 139 -3.51 -4.01 -25.29
N GLY A 140 -4.67 -4.51 -25.64
CA GLY A 140 -5.26 -5.69 -24.98
C GLY A 140 -5.68 -5.46 -23.52
N PHE A 141 -5.86 -4.21 -23.05
CA PHE A 141 -6.21 -3.90 -21.67
C PHE A 141 -7.52 -4.57 -21.24
N ARG A 142 -7.47 -5.24 -20.09
CA ARG A 142 -8.59 -5.99 -19.48
C ARG A 142 -8.99 -5.32 -18.16
N PRO A 143 -9.98 -4.38 -18.16
CA PRO A 143 -10.32 -3.58 -16.97
C PRO A 143 -10.73 -4.44 -15.76
N GLY A 144 -11.49 -5.52 -15.99
CA GLY A 144 -11.92 -6.44 -14.92
C GLY A 144 -10.74 -7.12 -14.24
N THR A 145 -9.82 -7.68 -15.02
CA THR A 145 -8.60 -8.33 -14.53
C THR A 145 -7.71 -7.32 -13.80
N PHE A 146 -7.55 -6.12 -14.35
CA PHE A 146 -6.80 -5.04 -13.73
C PHE A 146 -7.38 -4.68 -12.36
N LEU A 147 -8.69 -4.40 -12.26
CA LEU A 147 -9.33 -4.04 -10.99
C LEU A 147 -9.29 -5.19 -9.97
N ALA A 148 -9.42 -6.43 -10.42
CA ALA A 148 -9.30 -7.60 -9.56
C ALA A 148 -7.89 -7.72 -8.97
N ALA A 149 -6.84 -7.59 -9.77
CA ALA A 149 -5.46 -7.60 -9.32
C ALA A 149 -5.18 -6.43 -8.36
N MET A 150 -5.67 -5.23 -8.70
CA MET A 150 -5.49 -4.03 -7.88
C MET A 150 -6.28 -4.10 -6.56
N SER A 151 -7.40 -4.81 -6.52
CA SER A 151 -8.12 -5.04 -5.28
C SER A 151 -7.28 -5.85 -4.28
N LEU A 152 -6.59 -6.90 -4.74
CA LEU A 152 -5.65 -7.65 -3.89
C LEU A 152 -4.49 -6.76 -3.41
N HIS A 153 -3.90 -6.00 -4.31
CA HIS A 153 -2.79 -5.10 -3.98
C HIS A 153 -3.22 -3.98 -3.01
N ALA A 154 -4.48 -3.55 -3.02
CA ALA A 154 -5.01 -2.59 -2.06
C ALA A 154 -4.95 -3.11 -0.60
N PHE A 155 -5.15 -4.41 -0.38
CA PHE A 155 -4.99 -5.02 0.95
C PHE A 155 -3.53 -5.03 1.41
N ALA A 156 -2.57 -5.20 0.48
CA ALA A 156 -1.15 -5.02 0.80
C ALA A 156 -0.83 -3.58 1.20
N ALA A 157 -1.45 -2.59 0.56
CA ALA A 157 -1.31 -1.18 0.94
C ALA A 157 -1.90 -0.89 2.34
N VAL A 158 -3.00 -1.54 2.71
CA VAL A 158 -3.56 -1.47 4.08
C VAL A 158 -2.59 -2.06 5.09
N PHE A 159 -2.06 -3.26 4.81
CA PHE A 159 -1.04 -3.87 5.67
C PHE A 159 0.17 -2.94 5.85
N ALA A 160 0.74 -2.42 4.77
CA ALA A 160 1.90 -1.53 4.83
C ALA A 160 1.60 -0.26 5.63
N THR A 161 0.37 0.28 5.55
CA THR A 161 -0.06 1.45 6.33
C THR A 161 -0.17 1.13 7.82
N ALA A 162 -0.76 0.00 8.19
CA ALA A 162 -0.83 -0.49 9.56
C ALA A 162 0.58 -0.75 10.11
N PHE A 163 1.45 -1.34 9.30
CA PHE A 163 2.85 -1.61 9.64
C PHE A 163 3.62 -0.33 9.92
N ALA A 164 3.56 0.67 9.03
CA ALA A 164 4.23 1.96 9.21
C ALA A 164 3.76 2.69 10.49
N ALA A 165 2.45 2.66 10.77
CA ALA A 165 1.90 3.22 12.00
C ALA A 165 2.44 2.49 13.25
N THR A 166 2.47 1.16 13.22
CA THR A 166 2.95 0.31 14.32
C THR A 166 4.43 0.51 14.59
N ILE A 167 5.28 0.50 13.56
CA ILE A 167 6.71 0.75 13.70
C ILE A 167 6.98 2.15 14.25
N SER A 168 6.23 3.16 13.80
CA SER A 168 6.39 4.52 14.32
C SER A 168 6.16 4.59 15.82
N VAL A 169 5.10 3.96 16.33
CA VAL A 169 4.79 3.94 17.75
C VAL A 169 5.80 3.09 18.54
N ALA A 170 6.21 1.94 18.01
CA ALA A 170 7.19 1.06 18.64
C ALA A 170 8.56 1.76 18.82
N VAL A 171 8.99 2.55 17.83
CA VAL A 171 10.24 3.32 17.87
C VAL A 171 10.11 4.55 18.77
N GLY A 172 8.90 5.10 18.94
CA GLY A 172 8.64 6.25 19.81
C GLY A 172 9.20 7.59 19.31
N ARG A 173 9.82 7.64 18.13
CA ARG A 173 10.37 8.85 17.49
C ARG A 173 9.91 8.94 16.05
N ARG A 174 9.17 10.00 15.70
CA ARG A 174 8.49 10.14 14.41
C ARG A 174 9.43 9.99 13.20
N GLY A 175 10.53 10.74 13.17
CA GLY A 175 11.47 10.71 12.04
C GLY A 175 12.18 9.35 11.90
N VAL A 176 12.67 8.81 13.02
CA VAL A 176 13.35 7.50 13.04
C VAL A 176 12.36 6.39 12.70
N GLY A 177 11.13 6.42 13.25
CA GLY A 177 10.09 5.45 12.93
C GLY A 177 9.71 5.46 11.45
N ALA A 178 9.63 6.64 10.83
CA ALA A 178 9.38 6.76 9.39
C ALA A 178 10.51 6.15 8.56
N LEU A 179 11.78 6.43 8.91
CA LEU A 179 12.93 5.84 8.21
C LEU A 179 12.99 4.32 8.36
N VAL A 180 12.81 3.80 9.58
CA VAL A 180 12.79 2.35 9.84
C VAL A 180 11.65 1.69 9.06
N SER A 181 10.46 2.30 9.06
CA SER A 181 9.32 1.79 8.28
C SER A 181 9.62 1.75 6.79
N LEU A 182 10.24 2.81 6.26
CA LEU A 182 10.60 2.88 4.84
C LEU A 182 11.65 1.82 4.46
N MET A 183 12.67 1.64 5.30
CA MET A 183 13.70 0.62 5.08
C MET A 183 13.11 -0.79 5.11
N LEU A 184 12.28 -1.11 6.10
CA LEU A 184 11.66 -2.44 6.23
C LEU A 184 10.67 -2.70 5.10
N LEU A 185 9.79 -1.74 4.76
CA LEU A 185 8.87 -1.88 3.63
C LEU A 185 9.62 -1.97 2.30
N GLY A 186 10.69 -1.19 2.12
CA GLY A 186 11.54 -1.27 0.93
C GLY A 186 12.21 -2.65 0.79
N LEU A 187 12.72 -3.20 1.90
CA LEU A 187 13.26 -4.57 1.93
C LEU A 187 12.19 -5.60 1.60
N MET A 188 10.98 -5.48 2.19
CA MET A 188 9.87 -6.38 1.91
C MET A 188 9.44 -6.30 0.44
N VAL A 189 9.41 -5.11 -0.17
CA VAL A 189 9.16 -4.93 -1.61
C VAL A 189 10.25 -5.61 -2.43
N GLY A 190 11.51 -5.41 -2.12
CA GLY A 190 12.61 -6.07 -2.83
C GLY A 190 12.52 -7.60 -2.75
N LEU A 191 12.20 -8.13 -1.58
CA LEU A 191 12.05 -9.59 -1.37
C LEU A 191 10.76 -10.15 -1.98
N SER A 192 9.71 -9.34 -2.15
CA SER A 192 8.41 -9.82 -2.66
C SER A 192 8.48 -10.40 -4.07
N LEU A 193 9.45 -9.96 -4.84
CA LEU A 193 9.62 -10.32 -6.25
C LEU A 193 10.62 -11.43 -6.48
N VAL A 194 11.47 -11.72 -5.48
CA VAL A 194 12.51 -12.74 -5.62
C VAL A 194 11.94 -14.09 -6.06
N GLY A 195 10.77 -14.48 -5.54
CA GLY A 195 10.11 -15.73 -5.92
C GLY A 195 9.65 -15.78 -7.39
N PHE A 196 9.34 -14.63 -8.01
CA PHE A 196 8.98 -14.58 -9.43
C PHE A 196 10.19 -14.75 -10.35
N TYR A 197 11.35 -14.24 -9.93
CA TYR A 197 12.59 -14.37 -10.70
C TYR A 197 13.36 -15.67 -10.38
N GLN A 198 13.17 -16.22 -9.17
CA GLN A 198 13.86 -17.41 -8.68
C GLN A 198 12.84 -18.40 -8.09
N PRO A 199 12.29 -19.33 -8.90
CA PRO A 199 11.23 -20.24 -8.46
C PRO A 199 11.56 -21.06 -7.21
N ALA A 200 12.83 -21.38 -6.97
CA ALA A 200 13.28 -22.09 -5.76
C ALA A 200 12.96 -21.33 -4.46
N TRP A 201 12.82 -20.00 -4.50
CA TRP A 201 12.52 -19.14 -3.36
C TRP A 201 11.03 -18.79 -3.23
N TYR A 202 10.18 -19.22 -4.18
CA TYR A 202 8.78 -18.84 -4.24
C TYR A 202 8.04 -19.10 -2.93
N THR A 203 8.14 -20.31 -2.37
CA THR A 203 7.47 -20.67 -1.10
C THR A 203 7.94 -19.80 0.07
N PHE A 204 9.23 -19.46 0.12
CA PHE A 204 9.76 -18.59 1.15
C PHE A 204 9.23 -17.16 1.02
N THR A 205 9.12 -16.65 -0.22
CA THR A 205 8.61 -15.29 -0.45
C THR A 205 7.14 -15.13 -0.10
N LEU A 206 6.34 -16.21 -0.10
CA LEU A 206 4.94 -16.18 0.35
C LEU A 206 4.78 -15.82 1.84
N ALA A 207 5.84 -15.97 2.65
CA ALA A 207 5.83 -15.48 4.03
C ALA A 207 5.83 -13.94 4.12
N ASN A 208 6.20 -13.26 3.04
CA ASN A 208 6.18 -11.80 2.96
C ASN A 208 4.79 -11.30 2.54
N PRO A 209 4.09 -10.49 3.37
CA PRO A 209 2.76 -9.99 3.04
C PRO A 209 2.67 -9.19 1.73
N LEU A 210 3.75 -8.52 1.31
CA LEU A 210 3.75 -7.77 0.06
C LEU A 210 3.80 -8.70 -1.16
N THR A 211 4.38 -9.90 -1.05
CA THR A 211 4.29 -10.94 -2.09
C THR A 211 2.85 -11.36 -2.31
N LEU A 212 2.05 -11.49 -1.23
CA LEU A 212 0.63 -11.82 -1.36
C LEU A 212 -0.13 -10.80 -2.20
N GLY A 213 0.21 -9.50 -2.04
CA GLY A 213 -0.37 -8.43 -2.86
C GLY A 213 -0.01 -8.51 -4.35
N ALA A 214 1.13 -9.10 -4.68
CA ALA A 214 1.63 -9.26 -6.05
C ALA A 214 1.23 -10.59 -6.71
N LEU A 215 0.62 -11.54 -5.98
CA LEU A 215 0.27 -12.88 -6.50
C LEU A 215 -0.61 -12.84 -7.74
N ALA A 216 -1.42 -11.79 -7.91
CA ALA A 216 -2.25 -11.62 -9.09
C ALA A 216 -1.46 -11.62 -10.41
N MET A 217 -0.17 -11.22 -10.39
CA MET A 217 0.68 -11.21 -11.59
C MET A 217 0.89 -12.61 -12.19
N GLY A 218 0.98 -13.64 -11.34
CA GLY A 218 1.15 -15.03 -11.80
C GLY A 218 -0.13 -15.71 -12.28
N HIS A 219 -1.30 -15.05 -12.15
CA HIS A 219 -2.61 -15.66 -12.42
C HIS A 219 -3.54 -14.76 -13.23
N LEU A 220 -3.02 -13.84 -14.06
CA LEU A 220 -3.80 -12.83 -14.77
C LEU A 220 -4.93 -13.39 -15.65
N GLU A 221 -4.80 -14.64 -16.13
CA GLU A 221 -5.84 -15.29 -16.95
C GLU A 221 -6.94 -15.95 -16.11
N GLN A 222 -6.68 -16.23 -14.84
CA GLN A 222 -7.56 -17.03 -13.98
C GLN A 222 -7.95 -16.29 -12.69
N LEU A 223 -7.93 -14.95 -12.70
CA LEU A 223 -8.30 -14.15 -11.54
C LEU A 223 -9.78 -14.30 -11.19
N GLY A 224 -10.06 -15.23 -10.29
CA GLY A 224 -11.37 -15.47 -9.75
C GLY A 224 -11.40 -15.39 -8.20
N PRO A 225 -12.58 -15.44 -7.57
CA PRO A 225 -12.70 -15.37 -6.11
C PRO A 225 -11.85 -16.41 -5.37
N GLY A 226 -11.70 -17.62 -5.95
CA GLY A 226 -10.89 -18.70 -5.36
C GLY A 226 -9.40 -18.36 -5.29
N VAL A 227 -8.88 -17.57 -6.23
CA VAL A 227 -7.49 -17.13 -6.27
C VAL A 227 -7.27 -15.90 -5.39
N LEU A 228 -8.24 -14.98 -5.36
CA LEU A 228 -8.09 -13.69 -4.67
C LEU A 228 -8.42 -13.77 -3.17
N ALA A 229 -9.44 -14.56 -2.78
CA ALA A 229 -9.92 -14.55 -1.40
C ALA A 229 -8.88 -15.03 -0.36
N PRO A 230 -8.13 -16.14 -0.58
CA PRO A 230 -7.16 -16.58 0.41
C PRO A 230 -6.07 -15.54 0.74
N PRO A 231 -5.37 -14.93 -0.25
CA PRO A 231 -4.37 -13.91 0.06
C PRO A 231 -4.98 -12.62 0.63
N MET A 232 -6.19 -12.22 0.22
CA MET A 232 -6.89 -11.08 0.82
C MET A 232 -7.19 -11.30 2.30
N LEU A 233 -7.71 -12.48 2.67
CA LEU A 233 -7.97 -12.85 4.06
C LEU A 233 -6.67 -12.92 4.86
N GLY A 234 -5.60 -13.47 4.29
CA GLY A 234 -4.27 -13.47 4.89
C GLY A 234 -3.77 -12.05 5.19
N LEU A 235 -3.86 -11.15 4.22
CA LEU A 235 -3.48 -9.74 4.37
C LEU A 235 -4.32 -9.02 5.43
N LEU A 236 -5.63 -9.27 5.48
CA LEU A 236 -6.50 -8.72 6.52
C LEU A 236 -6.11 -9.22 7.92
N GLY A 237 -5.87 -10.53 8.06
CA GLY A 237 -5.45 -11.14 9.32
C GLY A 237 -4.13 -10.57 9.84
N ILE A 238 -3.12 -10.48 8.96
CA ILE A 238 -1.81 -9.91 9.29
C ILE A 238 -1.94 -8.41 9.62
N SER A 239 -2.78 -7.67 8.89
CA SER A 239 -3.03 -6.24 9.18
C SER A 239 -3.66 -6.05 10.54
N ALA A 240 -4.66 -6.88 10.90
CA ALA A 240 -5.31 -6.84 12.21
C ALA A 240 -4.32 -7.17 13.34
N LEU A 241 -3.48 -8.19 13.17
CA LEU A 241 -2.42 -8.53 14.10
C LEU A 241 -1.42 -7.38 14.26
N THR A 242 -0.99 -6.77 13.17
CA THR A 242 -0.07 -5.63 13.16
C THR A 242 -0.66 -4.45 13.95
N ILE A 243 -1.94 -4.13 13.76
CA ILE A 243 -2.64 -3.08 14.51
C ILE A 243 -2.73 -3.44 16.00
N ALA A 244 -2.99 -4.71 16.34
CA ALA A 244 -3.05 -5.17 17.74
C ALA A 244 -1.68 -5.02 18.43
N VAL A 245 -0.60 -5.37 17.76
CA VAL A 245 0.78 -5.14 18.23
C VAL A 245 1.05 -3.65 18.42
N GLY A 246 0.66 -2.81 17.48
CA GLY A 246 0.77 -1.35 17.58
C GLY A 246 -0.01 -0.79 18.76
N ALA A 247 -1.22 -1.29 19.01
CA ALA A 247 -2.04 -0.92 20.16
C ALA A 247 -1.37 -1.30 21.50
N TRP A 248 -0.68 -2.43 21.54
CA TRP A 248 0.10 -2.82 22.71
C TRP A 248 1.29 -1.85 22.95
N PHE A 249 2.03 -1.46 21.92
CA PHE A 249 3.06 -0.44 22.05
C PHE A 249 2.50 0.92 22.46
N ALA A 250 1.30 1.28 21.99
CA ALA A 250 0.65 2.55 22.31
C ALA A 250 0.34 2.69 23.83
N GLN A 251 0.26 1.59 24.59
CA GLN A 251 0.13 1.65 26.06
C GLN A 251 1.34 2.31 26.74
N ARG A 252 2.50 2.29 26.09
CA ARG A 252 3.75 2.82 26.62
C ARG A 252 4.02 4.28 26.22
N VAL A 253 3.15 4.83 25.38
CA VAL A 253 3.27 6.23 24.96
C VAL A 253 2.64 7.09 26.06
N GLU A 254 3.48 7.81 26.76
CA GLU A 254 3.08 8.78 27.76
C GLU A 254 2.50 10.03 27.10
N ALA A 255 1.49 10.59 27.74
CA ALA A 255 0.84 11.82 27.29
C ALA A 255 1.69 13.07 27.64
#